data_08cf5bb104630d4049128b627e3a462c
#
_entry.id   08cf5bb104630d4049128b627e3a462c
#
_cell.length_a   1.000
_cell.length_b   1.000
_cell.length_c   1.000
_cell.angle_alpha   90.00
_cell.angle_beta   90.00
_cell.angle_gamma   90.00
#
_symmetry.space_group_name_H-M   'P 1'
#
loop_
_entity.id
_entity.type
_entity.pdbx_description
1 polymer ?
#
loop_
_entity_poly.entity_id
_entity_poly.type
_entity_poly.pdbx_seq_one_letter_code
_entity_poly.pdbx_strand_id
1 'polypeptide(L)'
;MTQLHREVDVVLAGFGWTAAILAHELTQDGLEVVALERGGWRDTPTDFPTTHAPDELRYYWRHEMFQETAQETQTFRNRRGQTALPIRRWGSYLPGVGVGGGGVH
;
A
#
# COMPACT_ATOMS: atom_id res chain seq x y z
N MET A 1 14.55 7.52 -16.41
CA MET A 1 14.09 6.89 -17.67
C MET A 1 12.65 6.45 -17.49
N THR A 2 11.74 6.87 -18.35
CA THR A 2 10.36 6.39 -18.37
C THR A 2 10.38 5.01 -19.02
N GLN A 3 9.94 3.99 -18.28
CA GLN A 3 9.80 2.64 -18.82
C GLN A 3 8.40 2.55 -19.44
N LEU A 4 8.34 2.32 -20.74
CA LEU A 4 7.08 2.08 -21.45
C LEU A 4 6.75 0.57 -21.32
N HIS A 5 5.60 0.29 -20.78
CA HIS A 5 5.01 -1.05 -20.75
C HIS A 5 4.08 -1.22 -21.96
N ARG A 6 3.79 -2.48 -22.33
CA ARG A 6 2.80 -2.77 -23.35
C ARG A 6 1.41 -2.28 -22.91
N GLU A 7 0.55 -2.06 -23.88
CA GLU A 7 -0.86 -1.76 -23.64
C GLU A 7 -1.54 -2.92 -22.92
N VAL A 8 -2.36 -2.61 -21.93
CA VAL A 8 -3.16 -3.56 -21.14
C VAL A 8 -4.55 -2.97 -20.93
N ASP A 9 -5.52 -3.82 -20.60
CA ASP A 9 -6.92 -3.38 -20.43
C ASP A 9 -7.10 -2.51 -19.19
N VAL A 10 -6.42 -2.87 -18.08
CA VAL A 10 -6.58 -2.18 -16.79
C VAL A 10 -5.24 -2.03 -16.08
N VAL A 11 -5.01 -0.84 -15.53
CA VAL A 11 -3.90 -0.56 -14.62
C VAL A 11 -4.44 -0.21 -13.24
N LEU A 12 -4.01 -0.94 -12.21
CA LEU A 12 -4.33 -0.68 -10.81
C LEU A 12 -3.17 0.04 -10.15
N ALA A 13 -3.41 1.22 -9.58
CA ALA A 13 -2.41 1.98 -8.82
C ALA A 13 -2.50 1.62 -7.33
N GLY A 14 -1.50 0.90 -6.84
CA GLY A 14 -1.47 0.25 -5.53
C GLY A 14 -2.07 -1.16 -5.57
N PHE A 15 -1.53 -2.07 -4.75
CA PHE A 15 -1.98 -3.46 -4.69
C PHE A 15 -2.34 -3.87 -3.25
N GLY A 16 -3.24 -3.09 -2.63
CA GLY A 16 -3.92 -3.45 -1.39
C GLY A 16 -5.09 -4.40 -1.65
N TRP A 17 -5.84 -4.75 -0.63
CA TRP A 17 -6.95 -5.71 -0.70
C TRP A 17 -7.99 -5.37 -1.77
N THR A 18 -8.40 -4.12 -1.86
CA THR A 18 -9.39 -3.70 -2.88
C THR A 18 -8.87 -3.96 -4.29
N ALA A 19 -7.62 -3.60 -4.56
CA ALA A 19 -7.03 -3.83 -5.88
C ALA A 19 -6.80 -5.32 -6.15
N ALA A 20 -6.48 -6.12 -5.14
CA ALA A 20 -6.35 -7.57 -5.27
C ALA A 20 -7.70 -8.22 -5.65
N ILE A 21 -8.80 -7.81 -5.01
CA ILE A 21 -10.15 -8.28 -5.35
C ILE A 21 -10.52 -7.86 -6.78
N LEU A 22 -10.30 -6.60 -7.13
CA LEU A 22 -10.57 -6.11 -8.49
C LEU A 22 -9.74 -6.85 -9.53
N ALA A 23 -8.44 -7.07 -9.28
CA ALA A 23 -7.59 -7.83 -10.18
C ALA A 23 -8.10 -9.25 -10.38
N HIS A 24 -8.55 -9.91 -9.31
CA HIS A 24 -9.13 -11.24 -9.37
C HIS A 24 -10.37 -11.27 -10.28
N GLU A 25 -11.35 -10.42 -10.02
CA GLU A 25 -12.60 -10.36 -10.79
C GLU A 25 -12.34 -10.02 -12.26
N LEU A 26 -11.56 -8.98 -12.52
CA LEU A 26 -11.28 -8.54 -13.88
C LEU A 26 -10.52 -9.59 -14.70
N THR A 27 -9.59 -10.31 -14.09
CA THR A 27 -8.87 -11.40 -14.78
C THR A 27 -9.75 -12.62 -15.01
N GLN A 28 -10.73 -12.90 -14.15
CA GLN A 28 -11.73 -13.94 -14.40
C GLN A 28 -12.61 -13.58 -15.61
N ASP A 29 -12.89 -12.32 -15.84
CA ASP A 29 -13.59 -11.83 -17.02
C ASP A 29 -12.71 -11.76 -18.29
N GLY A 30 -11.45 -12.21 -18.19
CA GLY A 30 -10.53 -12.30 -19.32
C GLY A 30 -9.77 -11.02 -19.64
N LEU A 31 -9.86 -9.99 -18.79
CA LEU A 31 -9.12 -8.75 -18.97
C LEU A 31 -7.66 -8.89 -18.57
N GLU A 32 -6.78 -8.22 -19.30
CA GLU A 32 -5.38 -8.11 -18.95
C GLU A 32 -5.17 -6.99 -17.94
N VAL A 33 -4.73 -7.34 -16.71
CA VAL A 33 -4.59 -6.42 -15.61
C VAL A 33 -3.13 -6.30 -15.19
N VAL A 34 -2.66 -5.06 -15.02
CA VAL A 34 -1.36 -4.75 -14.42
C VAL A 34 -1.58 -3.97 -13.13
N ALA A 35 -0.97 -4.43 -12.04
CA ALA A 35 -0.96 -3.70 -10.78
C ALA A 35 0.43 -3.10 -10.54
N LEU A 36 0.46 -1.82 -10.18
CA LEU A 36 1.65 -1.08 -9.82
C LEU A 36 1.64 -0.87 -8.32
N GLU A 37 2.56 -1.52 -7.61
CA GLU A 37 2.71 -1.36 -6.17
C GLU A 37 4.05 -0.69 -5.86
N ARG A 38 4.02 0.25 -4.94
CA ARG A 38 5.20 1.01 -4.52
C ARG A 38 6.09 0.23 -3.57
N GLY A 39 5.48 -0.53 -2.66
CA GLY A 39 6.19 -1.33 -1.67
C GLY A 39 6.50 -2.73 -2.18
N GLY A 40 7.33 -3.44 -1.41
CA GLY A 40 7.76 -4.79 -1.76
C GLY A 40 6.72 -5.87 -1.44
N TRP A 41 7.00 -7.05 -1.91
CA TRP A 41 6.35 -8.28 -1.45
C TRP A 41 6.81 -8.59 -0.03
N ARG A 42 5.90 -9.06 0.82
CA ARG A 42 6.19 -9.52 2.18
C ARG A 42 5.96 -11.02 2.27
N ASP A 43 6.92 -11.70 2.85
CA ASP A 43 6.90 -13.16 3.04
C ASP A 43 6.83 -13.50 4.52
N THR A 44 5.82 -14.28 4.91
CA THR A 44 5.55 -14.57 6.32
C THR A 44 6.75 -15.13 7.08
N PRO A 45 7.49 -16.14 6.59
CA PRO A 45 8.64 -16.66 7.31
C PRO A 45 9.77 -15.65 7.52
N THR A 46 9.96 -14.76 6.56
CA THR A 46 11.08 -13.81 6.54
C THR A 46 10.73 -12.49 7.21
N ASP A 47 9.58 -11.94 6.85
CA ASP A 47 9.16 -10.61 7.30
C ASP A 47 8.44 -10.64 8.64
N PHE A 48 7.77 -11.75 8.98
CA PHE A 48 6.99 -11.92 10.20
C PHE A 48 7.45 -13.13 11.04
N PRO A 49 8.74 -13.28 11.38
CA PRO A 49 9.21 -14.43 12.14
C PRO A 49 8.65 -14.40 13.57
N THR A 50 7.83 -15.38 13.90
CA THR A 50 7.22 -15.52 15.24
C THR A 50 8.17 -16.14 16.26
N THR A 51 9.28 -16.71 15.82
CA THR A 51 10.18 -17.53 16.64
C THR A 51 10.97 -16.76 17.69
N HIS A 52 11.13 -15.45 17.56
CA HIS A 52 12.02 -14.67 18.45
C HIS A 52 11.34 -13.63 19.32
N ALA A 53 10.09 -13.30 19.07
CA ALA A 53 9.28 -12.47 19.95
C ALA A 53 7.80 -12.61 19.56
N PRO A 54 7.01 -13.27 20.39
CA PRO A 54 5.56 -13.44 20.15
C PRO A 54 4.77 -12.15 20.41
N ASP A 55 5.37 -11.01 20.20
CA ASP A 55 4.74 -9.72 20.44
C ASP A 55 4.45 -9.03 19.10
N GLU A 56 3.17 -8.97 18.76
CA GLU A 56 2.68 -8.29 17.56
C GLU A 56 3.09 -6.80 17.52
N LEU A 57 3.26 -6.18 18.67
CA LEU A 57 3.72 -4.80 18.77
C LEU A 57 5.13 -4.60 18.18
N ARG A 58 5.90 -5.65 18.03
CA ARG A 58 7.20 -5.62 17.38
C ARG A 58 7.12 -5.08 15.96
N TYR A 59 6.08 -5.39 15.23
CA TYR A 59 5.91 -4.97 13.86
C TYR A 59 5.50 -3.50 13.73
N TYR A 60 4.94 -2.94 14.76
CA TYR A 60 4.61 -1.53 14.82
C TYR A 60 5.84 -0.61 14.62
N TRP A 61 7.01 -1.08 14.97
CA TRP A 61 8.27 -0.34 14.84
C TRP A 61 8.97 -0.52 13.50
N ARG A 62 8.42 -1.34 12.61
CA ARG A 62 8.97 -1.51 11.27
C ARG A 62 8.50 -0.40 10.35
N HIS A 63 9.24 0.69 10.35
CA HIS A 63 8.95 1.88 9.53
C HIS A 63 8.84 1.55 8.04
N GLU A 64 9.56 0.56 7.55
CA GLU A 64 9.49 0.12 6.15
C GLU A 64 8.14 -0.48 5.73
N MET A 65 7.28 -0.82 6.68
CA MET A 65 5.92 -1.32 6.41
C MET A 65 4.90 -0.20 6.28
N PHE A 66 5.26 1.00 6.70
CA PHE A 66 4.37 2.16 6.72
C PHE A 66 4.84 3.25 5.78
N GLN A 67 3.89 4.06 5.36
CA GLN A 67 4.20 5.27 4.63
C GLN A 67 5.00 6.23 5.50
N GLU A 68 6.11 6.72 4.99
CA GLU A 68 6.92 7.69 5.69
C GLU A 68 6.33 9.09 5.53
N THR A 69 5.64 9.57 6.56
CA THR A 69 4.95 10.87 6.55
C THR A 69 5.90 12.07 6.46
N ALA A 70 7.18 11.88 6.75
CA ALA A 70 8.20 12.92 6.58
C ALA A 70 8.52 13.19 5.11
N GLN A 71 8.49 12.14 4.28
CA GLN A 71 8.79 12.21 2.84
C GLN A 71 7.51 12.27 2.00
N GLU A 72 6.45 11.61 2.47
CA GLU A 72 5.18 11.47 1.76
C GLU A 72 4.08 12.19 2.50
N THR A 73 3.83 13.42 2.10
CA THR A 73 2.81 14.26 2.72
C THR A 73 1.42 13.83 2.28
N GLN A 74 0.61 13.38 3.21
CA GLN A 74 -0.82 13.26 3.03
C GLN A 74 -1.48 14.63 3.25
N THR A 75 -2.51 14.90 2.47
CA THR A 75 -3.27 16.12 2.59
C THR A 75 -4.74 15.82 2.90
N PHE A 76 -5.39 16.72 3.61
CA PHE A 76 -6.82 16.65 3.85
C PHE A 76 -7.51 17.99 3.58
N ARG A 77 -8.78 17.93 3.32
CA ARG A 77 -9.68 19.08 3.24
C ARG A 77 -11.08 18.67 3.68
N ASN A 78 -11.77 19.54 4.40
CA ASN A 78 -13.12 19.25 4.88
C ASN A 78 -14.20 19.52 3.83
N ARG A 79 -13.92 20.37 2.83
CA ARG A 79 -14.88 20.77 1.81
C ARG A 79 -14.22 20.85 0.44
N ARG A 80 -14.98 20.54 -0.59
CA ARG A 80 -14.58 20.78 -1.98
C ARG A 80 -14.30 22.28 -2.18
N GLY A 81 -13.18 22.63 -2.77
CA GLY A 81 -12.73 24.02 -2.98
C GLY A 81 -11.89 24.62 -1.84
N GLN A 82 -11.77 23.94 -0.70
CA GLN A 82 -10.85 24.34 0.34
C GLN A 82 -9.41 23.91 -0.02
N THR A 83 -8.44 24.74 0.34
CA THR A 83 -7.03 24.36 0.22
C THR A 83 -6.74 23.12 1.06
N ALA A 84 -6.12 22.12 0.44
CA ALA A 84 -5.71 20.91 1.15
C ALA A 84 -4.53 21.23 2.09
N LEU A 85 -4.63 20.77 3.33
CA LEU A 85 -3.62 20.96 4.37
C LEU A 85 -2.83 19.67 4.58
N PRO A 86 -1.52 19.73 4.79
CA PRO A 86 -0.73 18.54 5.04
C PRO A 86 -1.05 17.94 6.42
N ILE A 87 -1.21 16.61 6.46
CA ILE A 87 -1.29 15.85 7.71
C ILE A 87 0.12 15.38 8.04
N ARG A 88 0.65 15.88 9.15
CA ARG A 88 1.98 15.50 9.65
C ARG A 88 1.93 14.91 11.05
N ARG A 89 0.75 14.54 11.54
CA ARG A 89 0.61 13.95 12.87
C ARG A 89 0.89 12.45 12.82
N TRP A 90 1.88 12.04 13.55
CA TRP A 90 2.15 10.65 13.88
C TRP A 90 0.95 10.04 14.63
N GLY A 91 0.53 8.85 14.24
CA GLY A 91 -0.49 8.07 14.94
C GLY A 91 -1.94 8.28 14.50
N SER A 92 -2.23 9.24 13.61
CA SER A 92 -3.62 9.46 13.16
C SER A 92 -4.04 8.53 12.02
N TYR A 93 -3.10 8.13 11.19
CA TYR A 93 -3.32 7.22 10.06
C TYR A 93 -1.96 6.75 9.54
N LEU A 94 -1.72 5.45 9.57
CA LEU A 94 -0.49 4.82 9.09
C LEU A 94 -0.84 3.86 7.95
N PRO A 95 -0.88 4.33 6.70
CA PRO A 95 -1.11 3.45 5.57
C PRO A 95 0.05 2.49 5.38
N GLY A 96 -0.26 1.22 5.20
CA GLY A 96 0.72 0.20 4.88
C GLY A 96 1.32 0.37 3.49
N VAL A 97 2.58 0.01 3.34
CA VAL A 97 3.33 0.02 2.10
C VAL A 97 3.76 -1.39 1.75
N GLY A 98 3.34 -1.87 0.60
CA GLY A 98 3.64 -3.21 0.12
C GLY A 98 2.44 -3.90 -0.49
N VAL A 99 2.67 -5.04 -1.09
CA VAL A 99 1.62 -5.91 -1.61
C VAL A 99 0.72 -6.36 -0.45
N GLY A 100 -0.60 -6.10 -0.57
CA GLY A 100 -1.58 -6.29 0.50
C GLY A 100 -1.93 -5.02 1.26
N GLY A 101 -1.12 -3.94 1.12
CA GLY A 101 -1.37 -2.64 1.75
C GLY A 101 -1.48 -2.72 3.27
N GLY A 102 -2.39 -1.95 3.87
CA GLY A 102 -2.63 -1.97 5.32
C GLY A 102 -3.19 -3.27 5.87
N GLY A 103 -3.49 -4.26 5.04
CA GLY A 103 -3.98 -5.58 5.46
C GLY A 103 -2.89 -6.56 5.89
N VAL A 104 -1.62 -6.17 5.77
CA VAL A 104 -0.47 -7.01 6.17
C VAL A 104 0.15 -6.62 7.51
N HIS A 105 -0.48 -5.71 8.26
CA HIS A 105 -0.05 -5.27 9.60
C HIS A 105 -1.04 -5.68 10.66
#